data_7a9b5baccd18444a1609f53c75746e5e
#
_entry.id   7a9b5baccd18444a1609f53c75746e5e
#
_cell.length_a   1.000
_cell.length_b   1.000
_cell.length_c   1.000
_cell.angle_alpha   90.00
_cell.angle_beta   90.00
_cell.angle_gamma   90.00
#
_symmetry.space_group_name_H-M   'P 1'
#
loop_
_entity.id
_entity.type
_entity.pdbx_description
1 polymer ?
#
loop_
_entity_poly.entity_id
_entity_poly.type
_entity_poly.pdbx_seq_one_letter_code
_entity_poly.pdbx_strand_id
1 'polypeptide(L)'
;VACMGVVALFAPFLAGDVPIYLIKDGNAYWLPNIFTYEDLLAEKLYANFDRWEPGEGEYVLRPPIPYGPERQERGIHPQRPSSAHWLGTDGSGRDVLSRMVWGARVSMSVGFVAVGISVSIGILLGALAGYYGGKADAIVLRLIEVMMVFPSFFLIITVMAFLTPSIWNIMVVIGITTWTGIARLVRGEFFKQKGQDYTTAARATGL
;
A
#
# COMPACT_ATOMS: atom_id res chain seq x y z
N VAL A 1 -4.91 -5.07 12.27
CA VAL A 1 -4.17 -4.02 11.55
C VAL A 1 -2.70 -4.02 11.97
N ALA A 2 -2.36 -3.93 13.27
CA ALA A 2 -0.97 -3.90 13.74
C ALA A 2 -0.15 -5.13 13.27
N CYS A 3 -0.69 -6.33 13.41
CA CYS A 3 -0.04 -7.57 12.95
C CYS A 3 0.22 -7.55 11.42
N MET A 4 -0.75 -7.11 10.62
CA MET A 4 -0.56 -6.94 9.17
C MET A 4 0.52 -5.90 8.85
N GLY A 5 0.59 -4.82 9.63
CA GLY A 5 1.64 -3.81 9.47
C GLY A 5 3.04 -4.37 9.70
N VAL A 6 3.21 -5.21 10.72
CA VAL A 6 4.47 -5.92 10.99
C VAL A 6 4.82 -6.85 9.83
N VAL A 7 3.88 -7.68 9.38
CA VAL A 7 4.08 -8.58 8.23
C VAL A 7 4.46 -7.79 6.97
N ALA A 8 3.77 -6.68 6.70
CA ALA A 8 4.04 -5.83 5.55
C ALA A 8 5.45 -5.20 5.58
N LEU A 9 5.91 -4.77 6.77
CA LEU A 9 7.23 -4.19 6.96
C LEU A 9 8.34 -5.22 6.75
N PHE A 10 8.15 -6.42 7.31
CA PHE A 10 9.13 -7.50 7.25
C PHE A 10 8.95 -8.44 6.05
N ALA A 11 8.05 -8.14 5.11
CA ALA A 11 7.79 -8.99 3.95
C ALA A 11 9.05 -9.43 3.18
N PRO A 12 10.06 -8.56 2.89
CA PRO A 12 11.27 -8.97 2.20
C PRO A 12 12.14 -9.98 2.99
N PHE A 13 11.99 -10.03 4.31
CA PHE A 13 12.69 -10.97 5.19
C PHE A 13 11.91 -12.28 5.40
N LEU A 14 10.60 -12.25 5.17
CA LEU A 14 9.73 -13.40 5.36
C LEU A 14 9.58 -14.22 4.09
N ALA A 15 9.53 -13.58 2.92
CA ALA A 15 9.28 -14.23 1.65
C ALA A 15 10.02 -13.55 0.50
N GLY A 16 10.75 -14.31 -0.32
CA GLY A 16 11.45 -13.78 -1.50
C GLY A 16 12.44 -14.76 -2.10
N ASP A 17 12.75 -14.56 -3.36
CA ASP A 17 13.77 -15.33 -4.09
C ASP A 17 15.19 -14.86 -3.74
N VAL A 18 15.33 -13.57 -3.41
CA VAL A 18 16.63 -12.95 -3.10
C VAL A 18 17.00 -13.25 -1.66
N PRO A 19 18.24 -13.72 -1.39
CA PRO A 19 18.68 -14.02 -0.04
C PRO A 19 18.78 -12.78 0.86
N ILE A 20 18.74 -13.01 2.18
CA ILE A 20 18.96 -11.96 3.19
C ILE A 20 20.44 -11.67 3.36
N TYR A 21 21.28 -12.70 3.24
CA TYR A 21 22.71 -12.61 3.35
C TYR A 21 23.38 -13.60 2.40
N LEU A 22 24.47 -13.18 1.78
CA LEU A 22 25.20 -13.95 0.79
C LEU A 22 26.72 -13.72 0.95
N ILE A 23 27.48 -14.80 0.92
CA ILE A 23 28.94 -14.74 0.68
C ILE A 23 29.18 -15.41 -0.67
N LYS A 24 29.80 -14.67 -1.60
CA LYS A 24 30.13 -15.16 -2.93
C LYS A 24 31.49 -14.61 -3.34
N ASP A 25 32.35 -15.48 -3.86
CA ASP A 25 33.72 -15.14 -4.31
C ASP A 25 34.54 -14.34 -3.26
N GLY A 26 34.36 -14.70 -1.97
CA GLY A 26 35.02 -14.04 -0.84
C GLY A 26 34.41 -12.69 -0.42
N ASN A 27 33.41 -12.18 -1.14
CA ASN A 27 32.70 -10.95 -0.82
C ASN A 27 31.41 -11.23 -0.04
N ALA A 28 31.16 -10.43 1.01
CA ALA A 28 29.95 -10.52 1.83
C ALA A 28 28.95 -9.46 1.42
N TYR A 29 27.74 -9.90 1.04
CA TYR A 29 26.62 -9.03 0.65
C TYR A 29 25.55 -9.04 1.72
N TRP A 30 25.33 -7.88 2.33
CA TRP A 30 24.35 -7.70 3.40
C TRP A 30 23.03 -7.20 2.82
N LEU A 31 21.94 -7.90 3.12
CA LEU A 31 20.59 -7.53 2.70
C LEU A 31 20.42 -7.29 1.18
N PRO A 32 20.88 -8.21 0.30
CA PRO A 32 20.70 -8.04 -1.13
C PRO A 32 19.21 -8.04 -1.53
N ASN A 33 18.31 -8.51 -0.65
CA ASN A 33 16.86 -8.41 -0.80
C ASN A 33 16.31 -6.97 -0.63
N ILE A 34 17.13 -6.04 -0.13
CA ILE A 34 16.77 -4.61 0.06
C ILE A 34 17.69 -3.73 -0.78
N PHE A 35 19.00 -3.98 -0.76
CA PHE A 35 20.00 -3.22 -1.48
C PHE A 35 20.41 -3.94 -2.75
N THR A 36 20.46 -3.21 -3.86
CA THR A 36 20.93 -3.75 -5.14
C THR A 36 22.45 -3.56 -5.25
N TYR A 37 23.17 -4.64 -5.46
CA TYR A 37 24.61 -4.64 -5.69
C TYR A 37 24.88 -4.75 -7.18
N GLU A 38 25.72 -3.86 -7.73
CA GLU A 38 26.03 -3.80 -9.17
C GLU A 38 26.70 -5.08 -9.67
N ASP A 39 27.59 -5.66 -8.87
CA ASP A 39 28.29 -6.91 -9.21
C ASP A 39 27.31 -8.06 -9.42
N LEU A 40 26.37 -8.24 -8.49
CA LEU A 40 25.33 -9.27 -8.57
C LEU A 40 24.32 -9.01 -9.70
N LEU A 41 24.11 -7.73 -10.04
CA LEU A 41 23.26 -7.32 -11.15
C LEU A 41 23.95 -7.64 -12.49
N ALA A 42 25.24 -7.32 -12.62
CA ALA A 42 26.03 -7.60 -13.82
C ALA A 42 26.06 -9.10 -14.17
N GLU A 43 26.13 -9.95 -13.16
CA GLU A 43 26.07 -11.41 -13.30
C GLU A 43 24.65 -11.96 -13.53
N LYS A 44 23.63 -11.09 -13.58
CA LYS A 44 22.20 -11.47 -13.66
C LYS A 44 21.75 -12.41 -12.52
N LEU A 45 22.41 -12.36 -11.38
CA LEU A 45 22.16 -13.26 -10.27
C LEU A 45 20.78 -12.98 -9.64
N TYR A 46 20.34 -11.71 -9.61
CA TYR A 46 19.00 -11.35 -9.14
C TYR A 46 17.86 -12.03 -9.90
N ALA A 47 18.07 -12.38 -11.15
CA ALA A 47 17.09 -13.13 -11.95
C ALA A 47 17.19 -14.65 -11.76
N ASN A 48 18.25 -15.14 -11.11
CA ASN A 48 18.57 -16.56 -11.02
C ASN A 48 18.86 -17.06 -9.59
N PHE A 49 18.66 -16.25 -8.57
CA PHE A 49 18.86 -16.65 -7.17
C PHE A 49 18.05 -17.91 -6.78
N ASP A 50 16.94 -18.14 -7.45
CA ASP A 50 16.11 -19.31 -7.28
C ASP A 50 16.84 -20.63 -7.63
N ARG A 51 17.80 -20.59 -8.55
CA ARG A 51 18.55 -21.73 -9.06
C ARG A 51 20.01 -21.74 -8.61
N TRP A 52 20.45 -20.61 -8.04
CA TRP A 52 21.81 -20.48 -7.60
C TRP A 52 22.03 -21.29 -6.30
N GLU A 53 23.01 -22.15 -6.31
CA GLU A 53 23.45 -22.93 -5.15
C GLU A 53 24.87 -22.49 -4.76
N PRO A 54 25.16 -22.34 -3.45
CA PRO A 54 26.47 -21.94 -2.99
C PRO A 54 27.53 -23.01 -3.30
N GLY A 55 28.68 -22.58 -3.81
CA GLY A 55 29.86 -23.39 -4.02
C GLY A 55 30.71 -23.58 -2.75
N GLU A 56 31.91 -24.15 -2.89
CA GLU A 56 32.84 -24.30 -1.78
C GLU A 56 33.29 -22.91 -1.25
N GLY A 57 33.06 -22.68 0.07
CA GLY A 57 33.39 -21.40 0.72
C GLY A 57 32.33 -20.31 0.54
N GLU A 58 31.25 -20.57 -0.13
CA GLU A 58 30.13 -19.66 -0.26
C GLU A 58 29.02 -19.96 0.77
N TYR A 59 28.25 -18.94 1.13
CA TYR A 59 27.15 -19.09 2.10
C TYR A 59 25.94 -18.28 1.67
N VAL A 60 24.73 -18.83 1.89
CA VAL A 60 23.47 -18.15 1.60
C VAL A 60 22.49 -18.31 2.74
N LEU A 61 21.93 -17.21 3.22
CA LEU A 61 20.80 -17.16 4.14
C LEU A 61 19.55 -16.72 3.39
N ARG A 62 18.64 -17.63 3.13
CA ARG A 62 17.36 -17.36 2.44
C ARG A 62 16.27 -16.99 3.43
N PRO A 63 15.23 -16.24 2.98
CA PRO A 63 14.01 -16.07 3.77
C PRO A 63 13.36 -17.42 4.12
N PRO A 64 12.56 -17.49 5.20
CA PRO A 64 11.80 -18.69 5.57
C PRO A 64 10.89 -19.23 4.45
N ILE A 65 10.36 -18.34 3.60
CA ILE A 65 9.60 -18.68 2.41
C ILE A 65 10.48 -18.29 1.20
N PRO A 66 11.22 -19.24 0.61
CA PRO A 66 12.23 -18.95 -0.42
C PRO A 66 11.59 -18.76 -1.81
N TYR A 67 10.41 -18.18 -1.87
CA TYR A 67 9.66 -17.93 -3.08
C TYR A 67 9.24 -16.47 -3.19
N GLY A 68 9.53 -15.84 -4.33
CA GLY A 68 9.01 -14.52 -4.65
C GLY A 68 7.50 -14.55 -4.99
N PRO A 69 6.80 -13.42 -4.84
CA PRO A 69 5.34 -13.37 -5.03
C PRO A 69 4.90 -13.58 -6.49
N GLU A 70 5.80 -13.35 -7.44
CA GLU A 70 5.54 -13.48 -8.88
C GLU A 70 6.22 -14.71 -9.49
N ARG A 71 7.07 -15.40 -8.73
CA ARG A 71 7.76 -16.60 -9.18
C ARG A 71 6.75 -17.69 -9.50
N GLN A 72 6.85 -18.22 -10.72
CA GLN A 72 6.04 -19.34 -11.21
C GLN A 72 6.88 -20.61 -11.26
N GLU A 73 6.43 -21.64 -10.61
CA GLU A 73 7.05 -22.96 -10.74
C GLU A 73 6.47 -23.73 -11.93
N ARG A 74 7.33 -24.54 -12.57
CA ARG A 74 6.92 -25.42 -13.66
C ARG A 74 6.32 -26.70 -13.09
N GLY A 75 5.21 -27.13 -13.64
CA GLY A 75 4.60 -28.40 -13.23
C GLY A 75 3.06 -28.37 -13.30
N ILE A 76 2.45 -29.32 -12.61
CA ILE A 76 0.99 -29.41 -12.50
C ILE A 76 0.54 -28.51 -11.34
N HIS A 77 -0.29 -27.53 -11.64
CA HIS A 77 -0.85 -26.59 -10.66
C HIS A 77 -2.38 -26.57 -10.71
N PRO A 78 -3.07 -26.21 -9.63
CA PRO A 78 -2.52 -25.87 -8.30
C PRO A 78 -2.01 -27.09 -7.53
N GLN A 79 -0.95 -26.90 -6.73
CA GLN A 79 -0.46 -27.93 -5.80
C GLN A 79 -1.11 -27.75 -4.43
N ARG A 80 -1.35 -28.87 -3.75
CA ARG A 80 -1.85 -28.88 -2.37
C ARG A 80 -0.76 -28.40 -1.38
N PRO A 81 -1.14 -27.95 -0.18
CA PRO A 81 -0.20 -27.66 0.90
C PRO A 81 0.80 -28.80 1.13
N SER A 82 2.08 -28.45 1.24
CA SER A 82 3.21 -29.36 1.41
C SER A 82 4.32 -28.70 2.25
N SER A 83 5.37 -29.47 2.56
CA SER A 83 6.54 -28.91 3.25
C SER A 83 7.29 -27.87 2.42
N ALA A 84 7.23 -27.92 1.09
CA ALA A 84 7.80 -26.93 0.19
C ALA A 84 6.89 -25.68 0.09
N HIS A 85 5.59 -25.90 -0.09
CA HIS A 85 4.58 -24.83 -0.22
C HIS A 85 3.55 -24.98 0.90
N TRP A 86 3.71 -24.26 2.00
CA TRP A 86 2.88 -24.42 3.21
C TRP A 86 1.38 -24.20 2.98
N LEU A 87 1.01 -23.30 2.07
CA LEU A 87 -0.37 -23.09 1.65
C LEU A 87 -0.63 -23.55 0.21
N GLY A 88 0.30 -24.32 -0.39
CA GLY A 88 0.21 -24.76 -1.77
C GLY A 88 0.53 -23.66 -2.77
N THR A 89 0.24 -23.94 -4.05
CA THR A 89 0.41 -22.99 -5.16
C THR A 89 -0.92 -22.62 -5.80
N ASP A 90 -0.97 -21.43 -6.42
CA ASP A 90 -2.11 -21.02 -7.24
C ASP A 90 -2.10 -21.70 -8.63
N GLY A 91 -3.14 -21.43 -9.43
CA GLY A 91 -3.27 -22.01 -10.78
C GLY A 91 -2.16 -21.63 -11.76
N SER A 92 -1.32 -20.64 -11.43
CA SER A 92 -0.16 -20.21 -12.20
C SER A 92 1.17 -20.73 -11.62
N GLY A 93 1.13 -21.57 -10.58
CA GLY A 93 2.32 -22.11 -9.94
C GLY A 93 3.03 -21.17 -8.98
N ARG A 94 2.36 -20.12 -8.48
CA ARG A 94 2.94 -19.16 -7.53
C ARG A 94 2.62 -19.58 -6.10
N ASP A 95 3.57 -19.44 -5.19
CA ASP A 95 3.38 -19.76 -3.77
C ASP A 95 2.33 -18.86 -3.12
N VAL A 96 1.30 -19.48 -2.54
CA VAL A 96 0.17 -18.74 -1.96
C VAL A 96 0.60 -17.97 -0.71
N LEU A 97 1.44 -18.55 0.15
CA LEU A 97 1.88 -17.90 1.39
C LEU A 97 2.77 -16.68 1.10
N SER A 98 3.70 -16.80 0.16
CA SER A 98 4.52 -15.67 -0.30
C SER A 98 3.65 -14.52 -0.81
N ARG A 99 2.64 -14.83 -1.63
CA ARG A 99 1.70 -13.83 -2.14
C ARG A 99 0.87 -13.17 -1.04
N MET A 100 0.48 -13.91 -0.01
CA MET A 100 -0.23 -13.33 1.15
C MET A 100 0.65 -12.36 1.93
N VAL A 101 1.93 -12.71 2.16
CA VAL A 101 2.89 -11.85 2.84
C VAL A 101 3.11 -10.54 2.06
N TRP A 102 3.36 -10.62 0.77
CA TRP A 102 3.54 -9.45 -0.09
C TRP A 102 2.23 -8.67 -0.32
N GLY A 103 1.10 -9.37 -0.37
CA GLY A 103 -0.24 -8.79 -0.43
C GLY A 103 -0.56 -7.92 0.78
N ALA A 104 -0.09 -8.30 1.97
CA ALA A 104 -0.20 -7.45 3.17
C ALA A 104 0.51 -6.10 2.98
N ARG A 105 1.72 -6.09 2.41
CA ARG A 105 2.48 -4.87 2.11
C ARG A 105 1.74 -3.97 1.11
N VAL A 106 1.22 -4.56 0.03
CA VAL A 106 0.43 -3.83 -0.97
C VAL A 106 -0.83 -3.24 -0.33
N SER A 107 -1.59 -4.04 0.41
CA SER A 107 -2.83 -3.58 1.06
C SER A 107 -2.59 -2.45 2.05
N MET A 108 -1.53 -2.55 2.86
CA MET A 108 -1.17 -1.48 3.80
C MET A 108 -0.76 -0.19 3.08
N SER A 109 0.06 -0.28 2.02
CA SER A 109 0.47 0.91 1.26
C SER A 109 -0.72 1.57 0.57
N VAL A 110 -1.64 0.79 -0.03
CA VAL A 110 -2.90 1.32 -0.60
C VAL A 110 -3.70 2.06 0.47
N GLY A 111 -3.89 1.43 1.64
CA GLY A 111 -4.62 2.04 2.75
C GLY A 111 -4.01 3.36 3.19
N PHE A 112 -2.70 3.40 3.47
CA PHE A 112 -2.03 4.63 3.93
C PHE A 112 -2.07 5.76 2.89
N VAL A 113 -1.76 5.47 1.64
CA VAL A 113 -1.70 6.49 0.59
C VAL A 113 -3.11 7.01 0.26
N ALA A 114 -4.07 6.11 0.00
CA ALA A 114 -5.43 6.52 -0.35
C ALA A 114 -6.12 7.25 0.80
N VAL A 115 -6.00 6.76 2.04
CA VAL A 115 -6.57 7.44 3.22
C VAL A 115 -5.85 8.76 3.47
N GLY A 116 -4.53 8.83 3.34
CA GLY A 116 -3.76 10.06 3.47
C GLY A 116 -4.25 11.15 2.52
N ILE A 117 -4.45 10.84 1.24
CA ILE A 117 -5.00 11.76 0.24
C ILE A 117 -6.42 12.17 0.61
N SER A 118 -7.28 11.20 0.92
CA SER A 118 -8.69 11.43 1.27
C SER A 118 -8.84 12.31 2.51
N VAL A 119 -8.06 12.04 3.57
CA VAL A 119 -8.05 12.83 4.81
C VAL A 119 -7.57 14.25 4.55
N SER A 120 -6.49 14.42 3.79
CA SER A 120 -5.94 15.74 3.47
C SER A 120 -6.95 16.61 2.73
N ILE A 121 -7.56 16.08 1.67
CA ILE A 121 -8.59 16.78 0.91
C ILE A 121 -9.83 17.04 1.79
N GLY A 122 -10.28 16.04 2.52
CA GLY A 122 -11.47 16.12 3.36
C GLY A 122 -11.34 17.12 4.49
N ILE A 123 -10.20 17.16 5.18
CA ILE A 123 -9.92 18.16 6.22
C ILE A 123 -9.86 19.55 5.61
N LEU A 124 -9.12 19.73 4.52
CA LEU A 124 -8.97 21.03 3.87
C LEU A 124 -10.33 21.62 3.45
N LEU A 125 -11.10 20.88 2.68
CA LEU A 125 -12.39 21.34 2.17
C LEU A 125 -13.45 21.44 3.28
N GLY A 126 -13.49 20.47 4.20
CA GLY A 126 -14.40 20.50 5.35
C GLY A 126 -14.13 21.67 6.29
N ALA A 127 -12.86 21.96 6.57
CA ALA A 127 -12.45 23.09 7.38
C ALA A 127 -12.78 24.44 6.71
N LEU A 128 -12.50 24.58 5.41
CA LEU A 128 -12.88 25.78 4.64
C LEU A 128 -14.38 26.02 4.69
N ALA A 129 -15.18 25.00 4.43
CA ALA A 129 -16.65 25.10 4.49
C ALA A 129 -17.13 25.44 5.90
N GLY A 130 -16.65 24.73 6.92
CA GLY A 130 -17.07 24.90 8.29
C GLY A 130 -16.58 26.21 8.89
N TYR A 131 -15.34 26.67 8.58
CA TYR A 131 -14.77 27.91 9.13
C TYR A 131 -15.37 29.16 8.49
N TYR A 132 -15.43 29.27 7.19
CA TYR A 132 -15.95 30.45 6.53
C TYR A 132 -17.49 30.46 6.45
N GLY A 133 -18.13 29.31 6.26
CA GLY A 133 -19.57 29.21 6.06
C GLY A 133 -20.04 29.87 4.75
N GLY A 134 -21.32 30.22 4.68
CA GLY A 134 -21.91 30.98 3.57
C GLY A 134 -21.59 30.42 2.18
N LYS A 135 -20.95 31.23 1.31
CA LYS A 135 -20.62 30.81 -0.07
C LYS A 135 -19.60 29.69 -0.13
N ALA A 136 -18.59 29.66 0.75
CA ALA A 136 -17.60 28.61 0.79
C ALA A 136 -18.25 27.27 1.15
N ASP A 137 -19.14 27.28 2.13
CA ASP A 137 -19.92 26.12 2.52
C ASP A 137 -20.81 25.63 1.38
N ALA A 138 -21.53 26.52 0.72
CA ALA A 138 -22.42 26.17 -0.40
C ALA A 138 -21.65 25.53 -1.58
N ILE A 139 -20.44 26.02 -1.90
CA ILE A 139 -19.59 25.45 -2.97
C ILE A 139 -19.12 24.06 -2.60
N VAL A 140 -18.55 23.88 -1.40
CA VAL A 140 -18.05 22.57 -0.96
C VAL A 140 -19.19 21.56 -0.86
N LEU A 141 -20.35 21.98 -0.35
CA LEU A 141 -21.53 21.11 -0.27
C LEU A 141 -21.97 20.65 -1.67
N ARG A 142 -21.98 21.57 -2.64
CA ARG A 142 -22.32 21.21 -4.03
C ARG A 142 -21.31 20.22 -4.63
N LEU A 143 -20.01 20.38 -4.35
CA LEU A 143 -18.99 19.43 -4.79
C LEU A 143 -19.22 18.06 -4.16
N ILE A 144 -19.54 18.00 -2.86
CA ILE A 144 -19.86 16.75 -2.16
C ILE A 144 -21.10 16.10 -2.81
N GLU A 145 -22.16 16.85 -3.07
CA GLU A 145 -23.37 16.35 -3.69
C GLU A 145 -23.10 15.73 -5.07
N VAL A 146 -22.34 16.43 -5.92
CA VAL A 146 -21.95 15.94 -7.25
C VAL A 146 -21.17 14.63 -7.13
N MET A 147 -20.18 14.57 -6.25
CA MET A 147 -19.37 13.36 -6.04
C MET A 147 -20.21 12.18 -5.52
N MET A 148 -21.25 12.44 -4.73
CA MET A 148 -22.12 11.39 -4.17
C MET A 148 -23.18 10.87 -5.14
N VAL A 149 -23.49 11.59 -6.22
CA VAL A 149 -24.39 11.10 -7.28
C VAL A 149 -23.81 9.87 -7.98
N PHE A 150 -22.48 9.85 -8.12
CA PHE A 150 -21.79 8.74 -8.78
C PHE A 150 -21.39 7.66 -7.77
N PRO A 151 -21.80 6.39 -7.94
CA PRO A 151 -21.25 5.32 -7.12
C PRO A 151 -19.72 5.26 -7.29
N SER A 152 -18.98 5.37 -6.19
CA SER A 152 -17.49 5.46 -6.18
C SER A 152 -16.83 4.37 -7.00
N PHE A 153 -17.38 3.15 -6.94
CA PHE A 153 -16.85 2.01 -7.69
C PHE A 153 -16.85 2.25 -9.20
N PHE A 154 -17.96 2.72 -9.78
CA PHE A 154 -18.03 3.01 -11.21
C PHE A 154 -17.11 4.16 -11.61
N LEU A 155 -17.01 5.17 -10.76
CA LEU A 155 -16.12 6.31 -11.01
C LEU A 155 -14.65 5.86 -11.03
N ILE A 156 -14.24 5.03 -10.07
CA ILE A 156 -12.87 4.49 -10.00
C ILE A 156 -12.57 3.67 -11.26
N ILE A 157 -13.45 2.74 -11.66
CA ILE A 157 -13.23 1.91 -12.86
C ILE A 157 -13.17 2.78 -14.12
N THR A 158 -14.06 3.76 -14.25
CA THR A 158 -14.08 4.65 -15.41
C THR A 158 -12.79 5.43 -15.53
N VAL A 159 -12.32 6.04 -14.44
CA VAL A 159 -11.05 6.78 -14.43
C VAL A 159 -9.86 5.86 -14.74
N MET A 160 -9.84 4.66 -14.13
CA MET A 160 -8.77 3.69 -14.36
C MET A 160 -8.73 3.16 -15.81
N ALA A 161 -9.84 3.17 -16.54
CA ALA A 161 -9.87 2.77 -17.94
C ALA A 161 -9.07 3.73 -18.86
N PHE A 162 -8.89 4.99 -18.45
CA PHE A 162 -8.11 6.01 -19.16
C PHE A 162 -6.65 6.10 -18.70
N LEU A 163 -6.31 5.50 -17.57
CA LEU A 163 -4.97 5.53 -16.99
C LEU A 163 -4.22 4.22 -17.28
N THR A 164 -2.89 4.31 -17.33
CA THR A 164 -2.05 3.11 -17.40
C THR A 164 -2.26 2.26 -16.12
N PRO A 165 -2.39 0.93 -16.22
CA PRO A 165 -2.51 0.05 -15.08
C PRO A 165 -1.32 0.23 -14.12
N SER A 166 -1.59 0.82 -12.95
CA SER A 166 -0.60 1.06 -11.91
C SER A 166 -1.27 1.09 -10.54
N ILE A 167 -0.61 0.50 -9.57
CA ILE A 167 -1.10 0.52 -8.19
C ILE A 167 -1.14 1.94 -7.62
N TRP A 168 -0.21 2.81 -8.02
CA TRP A 168 -0.19 4.21 -7.64
C TRP A 168 -1.40 4.97 -8.16
N ASN A 169 -1.79 4.73 -9.43
CA ASN A 169 -2.97 5.34 -10.02
C ASN A 169 -4.24 4.92 -9.26
N ILE A 170 -4.35 3.65 -8.87
CA ILE A 170 -5.46 3.16 -8.05
C ILE A 170 -5.51 3.88 -6.70
N MET A 171 -4.38 4.00 -6.00
CA MET A 171 -4.29 4.68 -4.70
C MET A 171 -4.76 6.14 -4.78
N VAL A 172 -4.27 6.87 -5.79
CA VAL A 172 -4.63 8.27 -6.01
C VAL A 172 -6.11 8.42 -6.35
N VAL A 173 -6.63 7.61 -7.26
CA VAL A 173 -8.04 7.67 -7.66
C VAL A 173 -8.96 7.35 -6.47
N ILE A 174 -8.66 6.31 -5.67
CA ILE A 174 -9.42 6.01 -4.45
C ILE A 174 -9.38 7.21 -3.50
N GLY A 175 -8.21 7.78 -3.25
CA GLY A 175 -8.07 8.93 -2.35
C GLY A 175 -8.87 10.15 -2.79
N ILE A 176 -8.83 10.47 -4.09
CA ILE A 176 -9.55 11.62 -4.67
C ILE A 176 -11.08 11.38 -4.71
N THR A 177 -11.54 10.15 -4.71
CA THR A 177 -12.98 9.85 -4.78
C THR A 177 -13.64 9.68 -3.41
N THR A 178 -12.88 9.44 -2.35
CA THR A 178 -13.44 9.05 -1.02
C THR A 178 -13.41 10.16 0.04
N TRP A 179 -12.91 11.35 -0.27
CA TRP A 179 -12.76 12.48 0.67
C TRP A 179 -14.08 13.05 1.21
N THR A 180 -15.21 12.86 0.51
CA THR A 180 -16.50 13.49 0.80
C THR A 180 -17.04 13.20 2.20
N GLY A 181 -16.86 11.97 2.68
CA GLY A 181 -17.27 11.55 4.03
C GLY A 181 -16.52 12.31 5.12
N ILE A 182 -15.20 12.46 4.95
CA ILE A 182 -14.31 13.17 5.88
C ILE A 182 -14.64 14.67 5.86
N ALA A 183 -14.83 15.25 4.68
CA ALA A 183 -15.20 16.68 4.55
C ALA A 183 -16.49 17.00 5.27
N ARG A 184 -17.52 16.15 5.18
CA ARG A 184 -18.78 16.33 5.93
C ARG A 184 -18.59 16.26 7.43
N LEU A 185 -17.79 15.31 7.90
CA LEU A 185 -17.50 15.13 9.32
C LEU A 185 -16.78 16.36 9.88
N VAL A 186 -15.70 16.79 9.22
CA VAL A 186 -14.91 17.96 9.63
C VAL A 186 -15.76 19.23 9.59
N ARG A 187 -16.53 19.44 8.51
CA ARG A 187 -17.46 20.55 8.40
C ARG A 187 -18.45 20.60 9.57
N GLY A 188 -19.06 19.46 9.89
CA GLY A 188 -20.00 19.33 11.01
C GLY A 188 -19.38 19.68 12.35
N GLU A 189 -18.14 19.24 12.60
CA GLU A 189 -17.42 19.54 13.82
C GLU A 189 -17.09 21.06 13.92
N PHE A 190 -16.69 21.71 12.83
CA PHE A 190 -16.50 23.14 12.82
C PHE A 190 -17.77 23.92 13.16
N PHE A 191 -18.94 23.54 12.63
CA PHE A 191 -20.21 24.18 12.99
C PHE A 191 -20.56 23.97 14.45
N LYS A 192 -20.37 22.78 14.98
CA LYS A 192 -20.59 22.45 16.38
C LYS A 192 -19.69 23.32 17.30
N GLN A 193 -18.41 23.43 16.99
CA GLN A 193 -17.45 24.21 17.78
C GLN A 193 -17.73 25.73 17.72
N LYS A 194 -18.21 26.23 16.59
CA LYS A 194 -18.62 27.65 16.47
C LYS A 194 -19.79 28.04 17.36
N GLY A 195 -20.67 27.10 17.68
CA GLY A 195 -21.83 27.31 18.55
C GLY A 195 -21.52 27.18 20.05
N GLN A 196 -20.28 26.87 20.45
CA GLN A 196 -19.92 26.71 21.87
C GLN A 196 -19.68 28.07 22.55
N ASP A 197 -20.00 28.13 23.84
CA ASP A 197 -19.89 29.36 24.65
C ASP A 197 -18.45 29.92 24.68
N TYR A 198 -17.45 29.06 24.77
CA TYR A 198 -16.05 29.48 24.77
C TYR A 198 -15.62 30.14 23.46
N THR A 199 -16.16 29.68 22.31
CA THR A 199 -15.89 30.31 21.00
C THR A 199 -16.54 31.68 20.93
N THR A 200 -17.75 31.80 21.45
CA THR A 200 -18.47 33.08 21.53
C THR A 200 -17.77 34.06 22.48
N ALA A 201 -17.29 33.60 23.63
CA ALA A 201 -16.51 34.39 24.56
C ALA A 201 -15.18 34.88 23.95
N ALA A 202 -14.45 33.97 23.27
CA ALA A 202 -13.21 34.34 22.59
C ALA A 202 -13.42 35.44 21.53
N ARG A 203 -14.48 35.36 20.73
CA ARG A 203 -14.83 36.40 19.75
C ARG A 203 -15.20 37.74 20.41
N ALA A 204 -15.89 37.70 21.56
CA ALA A 204 -16.23 38.90 22.29
C ALA A 204 -15.00 39.60 22.86
N THR A 205 -13.90 38.92 23.11
CA THR A 205 -12.61 39.48 23.55
C THR A 205 -11.68 39.86 22.39
N GLY A 206 -12.13 39.72 21.14
CA GLY A 206 -11.38 40.19 19.95
C GLY A 206 -10.41 39.14 19.37
N LEU A 207 -10.54 37.86 19.71
CA LEU A 207 -9.77 36.71 19.19
C LEU A 207 -10.44 36.08 17.97
#